data_431b4c250d916775e27544c1b8e6ce8d
#
_entry.id   431b4c250d916775e27544c1b8e6ce8d
#
_cell.length_a   1.000
_cell.length_b   1.000
_cell.length_c   1.000
_cell.angle_alpha   90.00
_cell.angle_beta   90.00
_cell.angle_gamma   90.00
#
_symmetry.space_group_name_H-M   'P 1'
#
loop_
_entity.id
_entity.type
_entity.pdbx_description
1 polymer ?
#
loop_
_entity_poly.entity_id
_entity_poly.type
_entity_poly.pdbx_seq_one_letter_code
_entity_poly.pdbx_strand_id
1 'polypeptide(L)'
;GVETMILSLEHDIESLQELCAGFGADSKAYPDLAVMVYGHRDLMTSQICVINTCVKDGTKRNCRLCREHRYYLKDLKGHCYPLNNYEQCLMRILSETADDHIDDLEAYAAMGIASYYLRFTCETAEETSRVLSRFYQQLHS
;
A
#
# COMPACT_ATOMS: atom_id res chain seq x y z
N GLY A 1 -19.68 2.31 -15.50
CA GLY A 1 -18.33 2.75 -15.85
C GLY A 1 -17.43 2.77 -14.64
N VAL A 2 -16.15 2.98 -14.82
CA VAL A 2 -15.21 3.21 -13.73
C VAL A 2 -15.36 4.66 -13.27
N GLU A 3 -15.62 4.89 -11.99
CA GLU A 3 -15.78 6.23 -11.43
C GLU A 3 -14.45 6.79 -10.94
N THR A 4 -13.61 5.95 -10.32
CA THR A 4 -12.30 6.33 -9.79
C THR A 4 -11.25 5.31 -10.20
N MET A 5 -10.08 5.77 -10.60
CA MET A 5 -8.92 4.94 -10.93
C MET A 5 -7.78 5.25 -9.96
N ILE A 6 -7.31 4.22 -9.24
CA ILE A 6 -6.15 4.36 -8.34
C ILE A 6 -4.89 4.10 -9.15
N LEU A 7 -4.01 5.09 -9.16
CA LEU A 7 -2.72 5.02 -9.84
C LEU A 7 -1.72 4.18 -9.05
N SER A 8 -0.85 3.45 -9.77
CA SER A 8 0.18 2.62 -9.15
C SER A 8 1.25 3.47 -8.46
N LEU A 9 1.78 2.98 -7.33
CA LEU A 9 2.95 3.55 -6.64
C LEU A 9 4.27 3.38 -7.42
N GLU A 10 4.27 2.63 -8.51
CA GLU A 10 5.47 2.41 -9.32
C GLU A 10 5.80 3.61 -10.22
N HIS A 11 4.88 4.58 -10.33
CA HIS A 11 5.10 5.81 -11.07
C HIS A 11 5.75 6.85 -10.16
N ASP A 12 6.83 7.44 -10.62
CA ASP A 12 7.38 8.67 -10.05
C ASP A 12 6.51 9.89 -10.43
N ILE A 13 6.76 11.02 -9.79
CA ILE A 13 5.98 12.25 -9.99
C ILE A 13 6.01 12.70 -11.46
N GLU A 14 7.15 12.54 -12.15
CA GLU A 14 7.31 12.94 -13.54
C GLU A 14 6.43 12.10 -14.47
N SER A 15 6.44 10.77 -14.30
CA SER A 15 5.57 9.85 -15.04
C SER A 15 4.09 10.10 -14.77
N LEU A 16 3.73 10.46 -13.54
CA LEU A 16 2.35 10.83 -13.19
C LEU A 16 1.93 12.14 -13.85
N GLN A 17 2.81 13.14 -13.95
CA GLN A 17 2.56 14.39 -14.65
C GLN A 17 2.28 14.16 -16.14
N GLU A 18 3.11 13.34 -16.81
CA GLU A 18 2.92 12.99 -18.20
C GLU A 18 1.59 12.26 -18.41
N LEU A 19 1.26 11.31 -17.54
CA LEU A 19 0.02 10.56 -17.58
C LEU A 19 -1.20 11.49 -17.40
N CYS A 20 -1.19 12.36 -16.40
CA CYS A 20 -2.28 13.30 -16.13
C CYS A 20 -2.43 14.31 -17.27
N ALA A 21 -1.33 14.79 -17.86
CA ALA A 21 -1.36 15.66 -19.04
C ALA A 21 -2.00 14.97 -20.25
N GLY A 22 -1.79 13.66 -20.41
CA GLY A 22 -2.37 12.84 -21.47
C GLY A 22 -3.88 12.68 -21.39
N PHE A 23 -4.48 12.77 -20.19
CA PHE A 23 -5.94 12.72 -20.00
C PHE A 23 -6.65 14.00 -20.47
N GLY A 24 -5.93 15.11 -20.68
CA GLY A 24 -6.44 16.34 -21.33
C GLY A 24 -7.48 17.09 -20.52
N ALA A 25 -7.93 18.23 -21.10
CA ALA A 25 -8.89 19.14 -20.49
C ALA A 25 -10.35 18.62 -20.42
N ASP A 26 -10.65 17.47 -21.01
CA ASP A 26 -12.00 16.91 -21.06
C ASP A 26 -12.26 15.96 -19.88
N SER A 27 -12.26 16.54 -18.68
CA SER A 27 -12.39 15.82 -17.40
C SER A 27 -13.66 14.95 -17.27
N LYS A 28 -14.65 15.13 -18.15
CA LYS A 28 -15.91 14.34 -18.12
C LYS A 28 -15.78 12.96 -18.80
N ALA A 29 -14.74 12.76 -19.59
CA ALA A 29 -14.54 11.51 -20.34
C ALA A 29 -13.73 10.47 -19.54
N TYR A 30 -13.05 10.87 -18.46
CA TYR A 30 -12.13 10.03 -17.71
C TYR A 30 -12.57 9.86 -16.25
N PRO A 31 -12.22 8.74 -15.62
CA PRO A 31 -12.50 8.54 -14.18
C PRO A 31 -11.68 9.51 -13.33
N ASP A 32 -12.17 9.80 -12.13
CA ASP A 32 -11.40 10.53 -11.13
C ASP A 32 -10.11 9.78 -10.80
N LEU A 33 -9.00 10.50 -10.73
CA LEU A 33 -7.72 9.90 -10.39
C LEU A 33 -7.49 9.95 -8.89
N ALA A 34 -7.04 8.82 -8.35
CA ALA A 34 -6.60 8.69 -6.96
C ALA A 34 -5.18 8.15 -6.92
N VAL A 35 -4.39 8.57 -5.94
CA VAL A 35 -3.02 8.09 -5.74
C VAL A 35 -2.86 7.54 -4.32
N MET A 36 -2.12 6.45 -4.18
CA MET A 36 -1.72 5.96 -2.86
C MET A 36 -0.56 6.82 -2.36
N VAL A 37 -0.76 7.50 -1.22
CA VAL A 37 0.24 8.40 -0.63
C VAL A 37 0.95 7.80 0.58
N TYR A 38 0.44 6.67 1.09
CA TYR A 38 1.09 5.94 2.17
C TYR A 38 0.73 4.45 2.10
N GLY A 39 1.74 3.58 2.28
CA GLY A 39 1.53 2.15 2.50
C GLY A 39 2.71 1.28 2.05
N HIS A 40 2.71 0.05 2.54
CA HIS A 40 3.67 -0.95 2.09
C HIS A 40 3.31 -1.49 0.71
N ARG A 41 4.31 -1.64 -0.18
CA ARG A 41 4.14 -2.32 -1.47
C ARG A 41 4.02 -3.82 -1.32
N ASP A 42 3.17 -4.44 -2.13
CA ASP A 42 3.13 -5.89 -2.29
C ASP A 42 4.30 -6.34 -3.17
N LEU A 43 5.36 -6.89 -2.57
CA LEU A 43 6.51 -7.40 -3.32
C LEU A 43 6.23 -8.76 -3.95
N MET A 44 5.44 -9.60 -3.26
CA MET A 44 5.04 -10.91 -3.74
C MET A 44 3.72 -11.34 -3.13
N THR A 45 2.90 -12.02 -3.93
CA THR A 45 1.69 -12.70 -3.47
C THR A 45 1.83 -14.20 -3.72
N SER A 46 1.55 -15.02 -2.70
CA SER A 46 1.67 -16.48 -2.76
C SER A 46 0.39 -17.15 -2.27
N GLN A 47 -0.03 -18.20 -2.98
CA GLN A 47 -1.10 -19.09 -2.54
C GLN A 47 -0.65 -20.07 -1.44
N ILE A 48 0.66 -20.20 -1.26
CA ILE A 48 1.25 -21.04 -0.21
C ILE A 48 1.52 -20.17 1.01
N CYS A 49 0.96 -20.55 2.15
CA CYS A 49 1.21 -19.88 3.42
C CYS A 49 2.55 -20.33 3.99
N VAL A 50 3.60 -19.52 3.82
CA VAL A 50 4.95 -19.77 4.34
C VAL A 50 4.94 -19.94 5.87
N ILE A 51 4.12 -19.15 6.59
CA ILE A 51 3.99 -19.27 8.05
C ILE A 51 3.52 -20.66 8.44
N ASN A 52 2.45 -21.17 7.80
CA ASN A 52 1.94 -22.50 8.10
C ASN A 52 2.94 -23.60 7.72
N THR A 53 3.63 -23.44 6.59
CA THR A 53 4.64 -24.40 6.12
C THR A 53 5.85 -24.45 7.04
N CYS A 54 6.39 -23.30 7.45
CA CYS A 54 7.60 -23.25 8.27
C CYS A 54 7.36 -23.50 9.77
N VAL A 55 6.19 -23.12 10.29
CA VAL A 55 5.91 -23.20 11.74
C VAL A 55 5.11 -24.44 12.11
N LYS A 56 4.30 -24.99 11.21
CA LYS A 56 3.39 -26.12 11.49
C LYS A 56 3.45 -27.25 10.45
N ASP A 57 4.51 -27.38 9.70
CA ASP A 57 4.68 -28.43 8.67
C ASP A 57 3.55 -28.53 7.62
N GLY A 58 2.84 -27.44 7.39
CA GLY A 58 1.78 -27.38 6.39
C GLY A 58 0.50 -28.16 6.73
N THR A 59 0.40 -28.78 7.91
CA THR A 59 -0.59 -29.84 8.19
C THR A 59 -1.94 -29.35 8.72
N LYS A 60 -2.11 -28.08 9.07
CA LYS A 60 -3.38 -27.61 9.68
C LYS A 60 -4.18 -26.69 8.78
N ARG A 61 -5.35 -27.17 8.36
CA ARG A 61 -6.48 -26.31 7.99
C ARG A 61 -6.93 -25.55 9.24
N ASN A 62 -7.31 -24.27 9.11
CA ASN A 62 -7.75 -23.37 10.21
C ASN A 62 -6.65 -22.99 11.22
N CYS A 63 -5.43 -22.76 10.76
CA CYS A 63 -4.43 -22.16 11.62
C CYS A 63 -4.77 -20.69 11.88
N ARG A 64 -4.44 -20.16 13.08
CA ARG A 64 -4.65 -18.75 13.48
C ARG A 64 -3.34 -18.00 13.72
N LEU A 65 -2.21 -18.56 13.34
CA LEU A 65 -0.87 -18.02 13.62
C LEU A 65 -0.73 -16.55 13.23
N CYS A 66 -1.14 -16.19 12.01
CA CYS A 66 -1.04 -14.81 11.52
C CYS A 66 -2.00 -13.82 12.20
N ARG A 67 -3.00 -14.29 12.97
CA ARG A 67 -3.89 -13.45 13.78
C ARG A 67 -3.36 -13.22 15.19
N GLU A 68 -2.56 -14.16 15.68
CA GLU A 68 -2.01 -14.15 17.04
C GLU A 68 -0.64 -13.49 17.09
N HIS A 69 0.13 -13.58 16.01
CA HIS A 69 1.49 -13.08 15.92
C HIS A 69 1.78 -12.40 14.58
N ARG A 70 2.72 -11.45 14.58
CA ARG A 70 3.29 -10.85 13.38
C ARG A 70 4.51 -11.67 12.95
N TYR A 71 4.63 -11.92 11.67
CA TYR A 71 5.71 -12.67 11.07
C TYR A 71 6.43 -11.84 10.03
N TYR A 72 7.72 -12.07 9.90
CA TYR A 72 8.59 -11.40 8.95
C TYR A 72 9.43 -12.42 8.21
N LEU A 73 9.65 -12.20 6.93
CA LEU A 73 10.68 -12.87 6.17
C LEU A 73 11.97 -12.07 6.33
N LYS A 74 13.04 -12.72 6.76
CA LYS A 74 14.36 -12.10 6.88
C LYS A 74 15.26 -12.60 5.76
N ASP A 75 15.86 -11.68 4.99
CA ASP A 75 16.82 -12.03 3.96
C ASP A 75 18.24 -12.24 4.55
N LEU A 76 19.16 -12.67 3.69
CA LEU A 76 20.55 -12.91 4.07
C LEU A 76 21.32 -11.63 4.45
N LYS A 77 20.82 -10.47 4.06
CA LYS A 77 21.40 -9.15 4.38
C LYS A 77 20.83 -8.57 5.67
N GLY A 78 19.79 -9.19 6.24
CA GLY A 78 19.17 -8.79 7.49
C GLY A 78 17.90 -7.95 7.34
N HIS A 79 17.45 -7.63 6.12
CA HIS A 79 16.19 -6.93 5.86
C HIS A 79 14.99 -7.77 6.29
N CYS A 80 13.98 -7.13 6.87
CA CYS A 80 12.81 -7.78 7.42
C CYS A 80 11.55 -7.34 6.66
N TYR A 81 10.94 -8.27 5.94
CA TYR A 81 9.77 -8.06 5.12
C TYR A 81 8.51 -8.55 5.85
N PRO A 82 7.55 -7.68 6.19
CA PRO A 82 6.34 -8.10 6.85
C PRO A 82 5.54 -9.10 6.01
N LEU A 83 5.02 -10.14 6.68
CA LEU A 83 4.12 -11.12 6.07
C LEU A 83 2.68 -10.77 6.45
N ASN A 84 1.85 -10.49 5.47
CA ASN A 84 0.44 -10.22 5.67
C ASN A 84 -0.40 -11.29 4.96
N ASN A 85 -1.33 -11.89 5.71
CA ASN A 85 -2.31 -12.83 5.17
C ASN A 85 -3.60 -12.09 4.87
N TYR A 86 -3.95 -12.12 3.59
CA TYR A 86 -5.26 -11.68 3.13
C TYR A 86 -6.26 -12.84 3.20
N GLU A 87 -7.48 -12.60 2.77
CA GLU A 87 -8.54 -13.61 2.77
C GLU A 87 -8.07 -14.98 2.24
N GLN A 88 -8.56 -16.06 2.81
CA GLN A 88 -8.28 -17.46 2.41
C GLN A 88 -6.81 -17.89 2.49
N CYS A 89 -6.01 -17.29 3.38
CA CYS A 89 -4.59 -17.58 3.52
C CYS A 89 -3.73 -17.20 2.30
N LEU A 90 -4.20 -16.29 1.45
CA LEU A 90 -3.38 -15.67 0.44
C LEU A 90 -2.31 -14.81 1.13
N MET A 91 -1.05 -15.22 1.01
CA MET A 91 0.05 -14.53 1.67
C MET A 91 0.64 -13.44 0.79
N ARG A 92 0.87 -12.27 1.39
CA ARG A 92 1.62 -11.17 0.80
C ARG A 92 2.91 -10.95 1.55
N ILE A 93 3.99 -10.76 0.81
CA ILE A 93 5.26 -10.25 1.32
C ILE A 93 5.28 -8.77 1.01
N LEU A 94 5.39 -7.95 2.04
CA LEU A 94 5.35 -6.49 1.92
C LEU A 94 6.76 -5.91 1.90
N SER A 95 6.91 -4.70 1.36
CA SER A 95 8.16 -3.94 1.46
C SER A 95 8.56 -3.74 2.93
N GLU A 96 9.85 -3.70 3.21
CA GLU A 96 10.40 -3.51 4.56
C GLU A 96 9.90 -2.21 5.19
N THR A 97 9.87 -1.14 4.39
CA THR A 97 9.36 0.17 4.77
C THR A 97 8.13 0.52 3.95
N ALA A 98 7.21 1.29 4.55
CA ALA A 98 6.13 1.89 3.80
C ALA A 98 6.68 2.98 2.87
N ASP A 99 6.13 3.08 1.68
CA ASP A 99 6.29 4.27 0.85
C ASP A 99 5.48 5.40 1.48
N ASP A 100 6.04 6.59 1.48
CA ASP A 100 5.46 7.74 2.17
C ASP A 100 5.63 9.00 1.30
N HIS A 101 4.54 9.40 0.69
CA HIS A 101 4.39 10.52 -0.23
C HIS A 101 3.42 11.58 0.30
N ILE A 102 3.20 11.61 1.61
CA ILE A 102 2.30 12.59 2.23
C ILE A 102 2.79 14.03 2.00
N ASP A 103 4.08 14.22 1.91
CA ASP A 103 4.66 15.55 1.68
C ASP A 103 4.50 16.03 0.22
N ASP A 104 4.10 15.14 -0.70
CA ASP A 104 3.91 15.42 -2.11
C ASP A 104 2.45 15.81 -2.48
N LEU A 105 1.55 15.96 -1.50
CA LEU A 105 0.12 16.23 -1.73
C LEU A 105 -0.13 17.47 -2.58
N GLU A 106 0.64 18.54 -2.40
CA GLU A 106 0.53 19.76 -3.18
C GLU A 106 0.87 19.50 -4.67
N ALA A 107 1.90 18.70 -4.94
CA ALA A 107 2.26 18.32 -6.29
C ALA A 107 1.17 17.47 -6.96
N TYR A 108 0.56 16.53 -6.24
CA TYR A 108 -0.56 15.74 -6.74
C TYR A 108 -1.81 16.60 -7.01
N ALA A 109 -2.12 17.53 -6.11
CA ALA A 109 -3.22 18.47 -6.31
C ALA A 109 -3.02 19.36 -7.56
N ALA A 110 -1.80 19.81 -7.81
CA ALA A 110 -1.45 20.57 -9.00
C ALA A 110 -1.63 19.79 -10.32
N MET A 111 -1.57 18.46 -10.27
CA MET A 111 -1.88 17.56 -11.41
C MET A 111 -3.38 17.28 -11.56
N GLY A 112 -4.24 17.82 -10.70
CA GLY A 112 -5.67 17.56 -10.68
C GLY A 112 -6.08 16.29 -9.94
N ILE A 113 -5.18 15.65 -9.19
CA ILE A 113 -5.48 14.49 -8.35
C ILE A 113 -6.02 15.00 -7.01
N ALA A 114 -7.29 14.69 -6.72
CA ALA A 114 -7.99 15.15 -5.52
C ALA A 114 -8.33 14.01 -4.54
N SER A 115 -8.04 12.77 -4.91
CA SER A 115 -8.33 11.60 -4.08
C SER A 115 -7.06 10.90 -3.66
N TYR A 116 -6.90 10.70 -2.34
CA TYR A 116 -5.72 10.11 -1.75
C TYR A 116 -6.05 8.82 -1.01
N TYR A 117 -5.24 7.81 -1.18
CA TYR A 117 -5.40 6.50 -0.56
C TYR A 117 -4.25 6.23 0.41
N LEU A 118 -4.60 5.91 1.67
CA LEU A 118 -3.66 5.46 2.69
C LEU A 118 -3.96 3.99 2.99
N ARG A 119 -2.95 3.13 2.87
CA ARG A 119 -3.07 1.70 3.07
C ARG A 119 -2.28 1.25 4.30
N PHE A 120 -3.00 0.99 5.37
CA PHE A 120 -2.43 0.42 6.60
C PHE A 120 -2.55 -1.10 6.56
N THR A 121 -1.44 -1.80 6.78
CA THR A 121 -1.36 -3.27 6.68
C THR A 121 -0.71 -3.93 7.89
N CYS A 122 0.40 -3.40 8.37
CA CYS A 122 1.17 -3.94 9.48
C CYS A 122 1.55 -2.88 10.54
N GLU A 123 1.07 -1.67 10.40
CA GLU A 123 1.27 -0.59 11.35
C GLU A 123 0.57 -0.87 12.68
N THR A 124 1.14 -0.34 13.76
CA THR A 124 0.49 -0.28 15.06
C THR A 124 -0.57 0.83 15.08
N ALA A 125 -1.44 0.83 16.07
CA ALA A 125 -2.42 1.90 16.27
C ALA A 125 -1.74 3.28 16.46
N GLU A 126 -0.58 3.31 17.12
CA GLU A 126 0.20 4.52 17.34
C GLU A 126 0.80 5.04 16.03
N GLU A 127 1.41 4.16 15.23
CA GLU A 127 1.94 4.50 13.90
C GLU A 127 0.83 5.00 12.97
N THR A 128 -0.30 4.29 12.93
CA THR A 128 -1.48 4.71 12.15
C THR A 128 -1.95 6.11 12.55
N SER A 129 -2.08 6.38 13.86
CA SER A 129 -2.51 7.67 14.37
C SER A 129 -1.54 8.79 14.00
N ARG A 130 -0.22 8.54 14.07
CA ARG A 130 0.81 9.50 13.69
C ARG A 130 0.76 9.83 12.20
N VAL A 131 0.64 8.82 11.35
CA VAL A 131 0.54 9.00 9.89
C VAL A 131 -0.73 9.78 9.53
N LEU A 132 -1.88 9.43 10.10
CA LEU A 132 -3.13 10.15 9.89
C LEU A 132 -3.04 11.61 10.33
N SER A 133 -2.45 11.88 11.50
CA SER A 133 -2.29 13.26 11.99
C SER A 133 -1.44 14.10 11.04
N ARG A 134 -0.33 13.53 10.52
CA ARG A 134 0.52 14.22 9.53
C ARG A 134 -0.24 14.45 8.22
N PHE A 135 -0.96 13.46 7.72
CA PHE A 135 -1.78 13.58 6.52
C PHE A 135 -2.81 14.71 6.65
N TYR A 136 -3.55 14.78 7.78
CA TYR A 136 -4.51 15.86 8.03
C TYR A 136 -3.85 17.23 8.11
N GLN A 137 -2.68 17.35 8.72
CA GLN A 137 -1.94 18.61 8.76
C GLN A 137 -1.56 19.08 7.36
N GLN A 138 -1.09 18.17 6.52
CA GLN A 138 -0.65 18.48 5.16
C GLN A 138 -1.84 18.82 4.22
N LEU A 139 -3.01 18.23 4.44
CA LEU A 139 -4.22 18.56 3.69
C LEU A 139 -4.74 19.98 3.96
N HIS A 140 -4.41 20.56 5.11
CA HIS A 140 -4.92 21.87 5.56
C HIS A 140 -3.84 22.94 5.63
N SER A 141 -2.63 22.65 5.16
CA SER A 141 -1.54 23.62 5.01
C SER A 141 -1.69 24.40 3.71
#